data_9ca3da50a8c65a1f6703b1760d220711
#
_entry.id   9ca3da50a8c65a1f6703b1760d220711
#
_cell.length_a   1.000
_cell.length_b   1.000
_cell.length_c   1.000
_cell.angle_alpha   90.00
_cell.angle_beta   90.00
_cell.angle_gamma   90.00
#
_symmetry.space_group_name_H-M   'P 1'
#
loop_
_entity.id
_entity.type
_entity.pdbx_description
1 polymer ?
#
loop_
_entity_poly.entity_id
_entity_poly.type
_entity_poly.pdbx_seq_one_letter_code
_entity_poly.pdbx_strand_id
1 'polypeptide(L)'
;MSGIIYRTGGAVLALSLLVIAFPASAAELNGANTAWILTSTALVLFMTLPGLALFYGGLVQAKNLLSVLMHCFAIACLASVLWLAGVYSLAFNDGTAWIGGLGKMMLNGVGFESLSGDIPENVFFMFQMTFAIITPALMVGAYVERIRFSAVLMISGLWLIFVYAPVCHWVWGGGWLAQMGVMDFAGGLVVHATAGTSALVIVKALGSRPGYPTQMRPPHSPGMTMIGASMLWVGWFGFNAGSALAANGNAGMAMAVTHISAATASLVWITID
;
A
#
# COMPACT_ATOMS: atom_id res chain seq x y z
N MET A 1 15.15 82.13 -35.50
CA MET A 1 14.53 81.57 -34.28
C MET A 1 14.73 80.10 -34.32
N SER A 2 15.65 79.58 -33.51
CA SER A 2 16.15 78.22 -33.50
C SER A 2 15.30 77.35 -32.61
N GLY A 3 14.83 76.22 -33.13
CA GLY A 3 14.16 75.20 -32.38
C GLY A 3 15.12 74.01 -32.11
N ILE A 4 15.43 73.75 -30.86
CA ILE A 4 16.29 72.71 -30.38
C ILE A 4 15.46 71.41 -30.26
N ILE A 5 15.80 70.38 -31.01
CA ILE A 5 15.21 69.06 -30.88
C ILE A 5 16.07 68.24 -29.91
N TYR A 6 15.48 67.87 -28.72
CA TYR A 6 16.08 66.94 -27.81
C TYR A 6 15.78 65.49 -28.27
N ARG A 7 16.85 64.80 -28.65
CA ARG A 7 16.80 63.28 -28.82
C ARG A 7 17.08 62.67 -27.47
N THR A 8 16.06 62.11 -26.85
CA THR A 8 16.23 61.17 -25.69
C THR A 8 16.50 59.79 -26.21
N GLY A 9 17.74 59.37 -26.12
CA GLY A 9 18.14 57.98 -26.35
C GLY A 9 17.76 57.12 -25.13
N GLY A 10 16.74 56.32 -25.28
CA GLY A 10 16.41 55.28 -24.28
C GLY A 10 17.34 54.10 -24.44
N ALA A 11 18.23 53.90 -23.48
CA ALA A 11 19.00 52.65 -23.36
C ALA A 11 18.11 51.58 -22.77
N VAL A 12 17.70 50.58 -23.56
CA VAL A 12 17.04 49.38 -23.09
C VAL A 12 18.10 48.45 -22.52
N LEU A 13 18.19 48.34 -21.19
CA LEU A 13 18.97 47.36 -20.49
C LEU A 13 18.27 45.99 -20.67
N ALA A 14 18.79 45.13 -21.55
CA ALA A 14 18.42 43.73 -21.62
C ALA A 14 19.03 42.98 -20.44
N LEU A 15 18.24 42.75 -19.40
CA LEU A 15 18.60 41.89 -18.28
C LEU A 15 18.53 40.44 -18.75
N SER A 16 19.66 39.88 -19.20
CA SER A 16 19.74 38.44 -19.48
C SER A 16 19.72 37.69 -18.15
N LEU A 17 18.56 37.08 -17.82
CA LEU A 17 18.41 36.06 -16.77
C LEU A 17 19.25 34.84 -17.14
N LEU A 18 20.43 34.73 -16.54
CA LEU A 18 21.22 33.52 -16.58
C LEU A 18 20.50 32.49 -15.73
N VAL A 19 19.68 31.62 -16.36
CA VAL A 19 19.12 30.43 -15.71
C VAL A 19 20.30 29.46 -15.52
N ILE A 20 20.86 29.47 -14.31
CA ILE A 20 21.80 28.44 -13.89
C ILE A 20 20.96 27.18 -13.74
N ALA A 21 20.93 26.35 -14.78
CA ALA A 21 20.42 24.98 -14.68
C ALA A 21 21.40 24.21 -13.78
N PHE A 22 21.05 24.07 -12.53
CA PHE A 22 21.70 23.05 -11.69
C PHE A 22 21.43 21.70 -12.35
N PRO A 23 22.48 20.89 -12.65
CA PRO A 23 22.24 19.55 -13.12
C PRO A 23 21.39 18.85 -12.06
N ALA A 24 20.20 18.36 -12.44
CA ALA A 24 19.47 17.44 -11.59
C ALA A 24 20.45 16.28 -11.31
N SER A 25 20.91 16.16 -10.06
CA SER A 25 21.74 15.03 -9.66
C SER A 25 20.95 13.78 -9.99
N ALA A 26 21.47 12.95 -10.90
CA ALA A 26 20.90 11.65 -11.15
C ALA A 26 20.80 10.92 -9.79
N ALA A 27 19.65 10.37 -9.48
CA ALA A 27 19.46 9.64 -8.23
C ALA A 27 20.53 8.52 -8.19
N GLU A 28 21.37 8.55 -7.14
CA GLU A 28 22.40 7.54 -6.93
C GLU A 28 21.84 6.44 -6.05
N LEU A 29 22.16 5.20 -6.38
CA LEU A 29 21.73 4.02 -5.64
C LEU A 29 22.18 4.10 -4.16
N ASN A 30 21.22 4.00 -3.24
CA ASN A 30 21.48 3.96 -1.80
C ASN A 30 21.35 2.53 -1.27
N GLY A 31 22.47 1.91 -0.93
CA GLY A 31 22.51 0.53 -0.43
C GLY A 31 21.81 0.35 0.92
N ALA A 32 21.85 1.34 1.83
CA ALA A 32 21.18 1.27 3.12
C ALA A 32 19.65 1.31 2.95
N ASN A 33 19.15 2.21 2.12
CA ASN A 33 17.73 2.30 1.78
C ASN A 33 17.24 1.02 1.09
N THR A 34 18.02 0.51 0.13
CA THR A 34 17.74 -0.76 -0.55
C THR A 34 17.62 -1.93 0.43
N ALA A 35 18.60 -2.10 1.34
CA ALA A 35 18.59 -3.15 2.34
C ALA A 35 17.37 -3.05 3.28
N TRP A 36 17.02 -1.81 3.68
CA TRP A 36 15.85 -1.56 4.52
C TRP A 36 14.56 -1.96 3.80
N ILE A 37 14.40 -1.62 2.53
CA ILE A 37 13.18 -1.94 1.77
C ILE A 37 13.09 -3.44 1.45
N LEU A 38 14.20 -4.12 1.17
CA LEU A 38 14.21 -5.59 1.06
C LEU A 38 13.73 -6.26 2.35
N THR A 39 14.23 -5.81 3.51
CA THR A 39 13.78 -6.29 4.83
C THR A 39 12.31 -5.98 5.08
N SER A 40 11.89 -4.75 4.80
CA SER A 40 10.48 -4.32 4.94
C SER A 40 9.54 -5.13 4.05
N THR A 41 9.95 -5.46 2.84
CA THR A 41 9.19 -6.33 1.92
C THR A 41 8.92 -7.70 2.56
N ALA A 42 9.94 -8.33 3.13
CA ALA A 42 9.78 -9.61 3.83
C ALA A 42 8.85 -9.49 5.04
N LEU A 43 8.98 -8.43 5.84
CA LEU A 43 8.14 -8.17 7.00
C LEU A 43 6.67 -7.96 6.61
N VAL A 44 6.37 -7.21 5.56
CA VAL A 44 4.98 -6.99 5.11
C VAL A 44 4.38 -8.25 4.50
N LEU A 45 5.14 -9.03 3.75
CA LEU A 45 4.66 -10.31 3.24
C LEU A 45 4.36 -11.29 4.39
N PHE A 46 5.19 -11.29 5.42
CA PHE A 46 4.98 -12.05 6.65
C PHE A 46 3.68 -11.65 7.38
N MET A 47 3.26 -10.37 7.32
CA MET A 47 1.96 -9.96 7.85
C MET A 47 0.81 -10.70 7.19
N THR A 48 0.85 -10.90 5.88
CA THR A 48 -0.28 -11.49 5.14
C THR A 48 -0.29 -13.00 5.22
N LEU A 49 0.82 -13.65 4.90
CA LEU A 49 0.86 -15.10 4.75
C LEU A 49 0.66 -15.84 6.08
N PRO A 50 1.49 -15.70 7.11
CA PRO A 50 1.18 -16.28 8.41
C PRO A 50 0.34 -15.37 9.31
N GLY A 51 0.64 -14.07 9.38
CA GLY A 51 0.04 -13.17 10.37
C GLY A 51 -1.48 -13.06 10.23
N LEU A 52 -1.95 -12.52 9.12
CA LEU A 52 -3.37 -12.29 8.88
C LEU A 52 -4.15 -13.62 8.73
N ALA A 53 -3.53 -14.61 8.10
CA ALA A 53 -4.13 -15.93 7.94
C ALA A 53 -4.42 -16.59 9.30
N LEU A 54 -3.47 -16.58 10.24
CA LEU A 54 -3.65 -17.11 11.60
C LEU A 54 -4.59 -16.23 12.43
N PHE A 55 -4.52 -14.92 12.29
CA PHE A 55 -5.42 -13.99 12.97
C PHE A 55 -6.89 -14.30 12.65
N TYR A 56 -7.24 -14.31 11.38
CA TYR A 56 -8.61 -14.67 10.97
C TYR A 56 -8.92 -16.15 11.18
N GLY A 57 -7.92 -17.02 10.98
CA GLY A 57 -8.06 -18.46 11.17
C GLY A 57 -8.50 -18.82 12.57
N GLY A 58 -7.98 -18.15 13.60
CA GLY A 58 -8.38 -18.35 14.98
C GLY A 58 -9.80 -17.90 15.32
N LEU A 59 -10.33 -16.90 14.57
CA LEU A 59 -11.65 -16.30 14.80
C LEU A 59 -12.83 -17.09 14.20
N VAL A 60 -12.57 -17.99 13.27
CA VAL A 60 -13.60 -18.81 12.62
C VAL A 60 -13.83 -20.14 13.35
N GLN A 61 -14.79 -20.94 12.90
CA GLN A 61 -14.97 -22.31 13.38
C GLN A 61 -13.82 -23.20 12.89
N ALA A 62 -13.40 -24.18 13.70
CA ALA A 62 -12.28 -25.08 13.38
C ALA A 62 -12.38 -25.71 11.97
N LYS A 63 -13.57 -26.10 11.53
CA LYS A 63 -13.82 -26.68 10.20
C LYS A 63 -13.53 -25.72 9.04
N ASN A 64 -13.50 -24.41 9.29
CA ASN A 64 -13.28 -23.37 8.29
C ASN A 64 -11.84 -22.81 8.31
N LEU A 65 -10.99 -23.27 9.24
CA LEU A 65 -9.61 -22.82 9.38
C LEU A 65 -8.85 -22.91 8.06
N LEU A 66 -8.80 -24.10 7.47
CA LEU A 66 -8.07 -24.31 6.22
C LEU A 66 -8.60 -23.43 5.08
N SER A 67 -9.91 -23.19 5.02
CA SER A 67 -10.52 -22.30 4.04
C SER A 67 -9.99 -20.87 4.17
N VAL A 68 -9.85 -20.35 5.40
CA VAL A 68 -9.29 -19.02 5.66
C VAL A 68 -7.83 -18.91 5.25
N LEU A 69 -7.02 -19.91 5.65
CA LEU A 69 -5.61 -19.97 5.27
C LEU A 69 -5.46 -19.98 3.74
N MET A 70 -6.28 -20.80 3.05
CA MET A 70 -6.29 -20.87 1.59
C MET A 70 -6.79 -19.57 0.93
N HIS A 71 -7.73 -18.86 1.52
CA HIS A 71 -8.14 -17.54 1.00
C HIS A 71 -6.95 -16.56 1.02
N CYS A 72 -6.26 -16.40 2.15
CA CYS A 72 -5.12 -15.51 2.26
C CYS A 72 -3.98 -15.91 1.31
N PHE A 73 -3.66 -17.20 1.25
CA PHE A 73 -2.60 -17.72 0.38
C PHE A 73 -2.92 -17.52 -1.11
N ALA A 74 -4.13 -17.89 -1.53
CA ALA A 74 -4.53 -17.79 -2.93
C ALA A 74 -4.68 -16.31 -3.39
N ILE A 75 -5.14 -15.41 -2.51
CA ILE A 75 -5.14 -13.96 -2.77
C ILE A 75 -3.70 -13.48 -2.97
N ALA A 76 -2.76 -13.90 -2.12
CA ALA A 76 -1.36 -13.51 -2.28
C ALA A 76 -0.78 -13.96 -3.63
N CYS A 77 -1.03 -15.21 -4.03
CA CYS A 77 -0.58 -15.73 -5.33
C CYS A 77 -1.23 -14.96 -6.51
N LEU A 78 -2.55 -14.76 -6.46
CA LEU A 78 -3.29 -14.05 -7.50
C LEU A 78 -2.83 -12.60 -7.62
N ALA A 79 -2.71 -11.90 -6.49
CA ALA A 79 -2.27 -10.51 -6.46
C ALA A 79 -0.85 -10.35 -7.01
N SER A 80 0.06 -11.26 -6.67
CA SER A 80 1.44 -11.24 -7.20
C SER A 80 1.49 -11.37 -8.72
N VAL A 81 0.71 -12.30 -9.27
CA VAL A 81 0.65 -12.50 -10.74
C VAL A 81 0.00 -11.30 -11.42
N LEU A 82 -1.11 -10.79 -10.90
CA LEU A 82 -1.78 -9.62 -11.48
C LEU A 82 -0.94 -8.35 -11.32
N TRP A 83 -0.18 -8.22 -10.23
CA TRP A 83 0.73 -7.12 -10.03
C TRP A 83 1.80 -7.06 -11.13
N LEU A 84 2.43 -8.18 -11.40
CA LEU A 84 3.38 -8.32 -12.51
C LEU A 84 2.70 -8.09 -13.87
N ALA A 85 1.52 -8.69 -14.08
CA ALA A 85 0.83 -8.63 -15.37
C ALA A 85 0.45 -7.21 -15.79
N GLY A 86 0.10 -6.32 -14.82
CA GLY A 86 -0.26 -4.96 -15.21
C GLY A 86 -0.70 -4.04 -14.07
N VAL A 87 -1.10 -4.54 -12.90
CA VAL A 87 -1.59 -3.70 -11.80
C VAL A 87 -0.52 -2.71 -11.33
N TYR A 88 0.76 -3.12 -11.28
CA TYR A 88 1.88 -2.22 -11.03
C TYR A 88 1.94 -1.06 -12.02
N SER A 89 1.81 -1.37 -13.30
CA SER A 89 1.81 -0.36 -14.36
C SER A 89 0.67 0.63 -14.21
N LEU A 90 -0.55 0.15 -13.95
CA LEU A 90 -1.72 0.99 -13.72
C LEU A 90 -1.58 1.88 -12.46
N ALA A 91 -0.81 1.44 -11.46
CA ALA A 91 -0.58 2.19 -10.24
C ALA A 91 0.56 3.22 -10.36
N PHE A 92 1.69 2.86 -10.97
CA PHE A 92 2.95 3.61 -10.85
C PHE A 92 3.59 4.05 -12.18
N ASN A 93 3.02 3.72 -13.32
CA ASN A 93 3.50 4.26 -14.58
C ASN A 93 2.87 5.63 -14.86
N ASP A 94 3.57 6.47 -15.61
CA ASP A 94 3.03 7.72 -16.11
C ASP A 94 1.72 7.48 -16.88
N GLY A 95 0.76 8.36 -16.68
CA GLY A 95 -0.56 8.20 -17.27
C GLY A 95 -1.42 9.45 -17.13
N THR A 96 -2.68 9.26 -16.79
CA THR A 96 -3.63 10.34 -16.53
C THR A 96 -3.69 10.68 -15.04
N ALA A 97 -4.43 11.72 -14.65
CA ALA A 97 -4.70 11.99 -13.23
C ALA A 97 -5.50 10.85 -12.52
N TRP A 98 -6.10 9.93 -13.28
CA TRP A 98 -7.01 8.90 -12.79
C TRP A 98 -6.41 7.49 -12.78
N ILE A 99 -5.49 7.19 -13.71
CA ILE A 99 -4.88 5.86 -13.83
C ILE A 99 -3.56 5.95 -14.56
N GLY A 100 -2.60 5.13 -14.17
CA GLY A 100 -1.33 4.96 -14.86
C GLY A 100 -1.45 4.25 -16.21
N GLY A 101 -0.43 4.40 -17.03
CA GLY A 101 -0.33 3.74 -18.34
C GLY A 101 0.04 2.26 -18.23
N LEU A 102 0.20 1.61 -19.39
CA LEU A 102 0.54 0.18 -19.49
C LEU A 102 2.03 -0.07 -19.81
N GLY A 103 2.86 0.99 -19.78
CA GLY A 103 4.27 0.92 -20.20
C GLY A 103 5.14 -0.01 -19.37
N LYS A 104 4.79 -0.24 -18.11
CA LYS A 104 5.54 -1.10 -17.18
C LYS A 104 4.92 -2.49 -16.99
N MET A 105 3.96 -2.91 -17.83
CA MET A 105 3.41 -4.28 -17.79
C MET A 105 4.53 -5.30 -17.93
N MET A 106 4.45 -6.39 -17.17
CA MET A 106 5.47 -7.46 -17.12
C MET A 106 6.88 -6.93 -16.83
N LEU A 107 6.98 -5.83 -16.04
CA LEU A 107 8.23 -5.10 -15.77
C LEU A 107 8.96 -4.60 -17.03
N ASN A 108 8.22 -4.32 -18.10
CA ASN A 108 8.82 -3.72 -19.28
C ASN A 108 9.49 -2.39 -18.94
N GLY A 109 10.75 -2.20 -19.39
CA GLY A 109 11.56 -1.03 -19.07
C GLY A 109 12.12 -0.98 -17.64
N VAL A 110 11.82 -1.95 -16.77
CA VAL A 110 12.40 -2.06 -15.43
C VAL A 110 13.60 -3.01 -15.47
N GLY A 111 14.79 -2.45 -15.63
CA GLY A 111 16.07 -3.17 -15.65
C GLY A 111 16.77 -3.18 -14.29
N PHE A 112 17.97 -3.78 -14.25
CA PHE A 112 18.80 -3.83 -13.03
C PHE A 112 19.24 -2.44 -12.55
N GLU A 113 19.41 -1.50 -13.47
CA GLU A 113 19.84 -0.12 -13.17
C GLU A 113 18.68 0.87 -13.03
N SER A 114 17.42 0.41 -13.21
CA SER A 114 16.26 1.27 -13.06
C SER A 114 16.05 1.62 -11.59
N LEU A 115 15.90 2.91 -11.29
CA LEU A 115 15.69 3.43 -9.93
C LEU A 115 14.27 3.98 -9.76
N SER A 116 13.74 3.82 -8.56
CA SER A 116 12.59 4.54 -8.03
C SER A 116 13.06 5.33 -6.81
N GLY A 117 13.22 6.66 -6.96
CA GLY A 117 13.99 7.45 -6.01
C GLY A 117 15.44 7.01 -6.00
N ASP A 118 15.97 6.60 -4.85
CA ASP A 118 17.34 6.13 -4.65
C ASP A 118 17.45 4.61 -4.39
N ILE A 119 16.38 3.86 -4.63
CA ILE A 119 16.37 2.40 -4.54
C ILE A 119 16.11 1.76 -5.90
N PRO A 120 16.53 0.50 -6.15
CA PRO A 120 16.20 -0.20 -7.38
C PRO A 120 14.69 -0.30 -7.59
N GLU A 121 14.21 -0.03 -8.80
CA GLU A 121 12.77 -0.05 -9.08
C GLU A 121 12.16 -1.45 -8.90
N ASN A 122 12.92 -2.51 -9.14
CA ASN A 122 12.47 -3.88 -8.87
C ASN A 122 12.27 -4.14 -7.35
N VAL A 123 13.03 -3.49 -6.48
CA VAL A 123 12.83 -3.54 -5.02
C VAL A 123 11.59 -2.76 -4.62
N PHE A 124 11.39 -1.58 -5.19
CA PHE A 124 10.15 -0.80 -5.03
C PHE A 124 8.92 -1.59 -5.51
N PHE A 125 9.00 -2.23 -6.69
CA PHE A 125 7.96 -3.11 -7.22
C PHE A 125 7.58 -4.21 -6.22
N MET A 126 8.57 -4.91 -5.65
CA MET A 126 8.34 -5.97 -4.67
C MET A 126 7.75 -5.45 -3.37
N PHE A 127 8.20 -4.32 -2.88
CA PHE A 127 7.65 -3.68 -1.69
C PHE A 127 6.19 -3.30 -1.90
N GLN A 128 5.87 -2.59 -2.97
CA GLN A 128 4.51 -2.17 -3.28
C GLN A 128 3.57 -3.36 -3.59
N MET A 129 4.10 -4.46 -4.14
CA MET A 129 3.35 -5.70 -4.34
C MET A 129 2.80 -6.24 -3.02
N THR A 130 3.54 -6.13 -1.91
CA THR A 130 3.06 -6.62 -0.61
C THR A 130 1.82 -5.88 -0.11
N PHE A 131 1.68 -4.60 -0.44
CA PHE A 131 0.46 -3.82 -0.17
C PHE A 131 -0.70 -4.24 -1.07
N ALA A 132 -0.44 -4.50 -2.35
CA ALA A 132 -1.46 -5.06 -3.25
C ALA A 132 -1.93 -6.47 -2.83
N ILE A 133 -1.08 -7.23 -2.15
CA ILE A 133 -1.41 -8.54 -1.57
C ILE A 133 -2.27 -8.40 -0.32
N ILE A 134 -1.83 -7.59 0.66
CA ILE A 134 -2.51 -7.54 1.96
C ILE A 134 -3.88 -6.87 1.87
N THR A 135 -4.04 -5.88 1.00
CA THR A 135 -5.27 -5.07 0.95
C THR A 135 -6.54 -5.89 0.66
N PRO A 136 -6.62 -6.73 -0.38
CA PRO A 136 -7.76 -7.63 -0.57
C PRO A 136 -7.84 -8.71 0.51
N ALA A 137 -6.72 -9.13 1.10
CA ALA A 137 -6.72 -10.10 2.18
C ALA A 137 -7.36 -9.55 3.47
N LEU A 138 -7.29 -8.25 3.73
CA LEU A 138 -8.01 -7.61 4.84
C LEU A 138 -9.53 -7.77 4.76
N MET A 139 -10.09 -7.93 3.57
CA MET A 139 -11.52 -8.14 3.38
C MET A 139 -11.99 -9.57 3.74
N VAL A 140 -11.08 -10.53 3.91
CA VAL A 140 -11.41 -11.95 4.19
C VAL A 140 -12.34 -12.09 5.39
N GLY A 141 -12.08 -11.35 6.47
CA GLY A 141 -12.93 -11.34 7.66
C GLY A 141 -14.40 -10.98 7.42
N ALA A 142 -14.68 -10.20 6.38
CA ALA A 142 -16.03 -9.77 6.03
C ALA A 142 -16.89 -10.87 5.39
N TYR A 143 -16.29 -11.82 4.68
CA TYR A 143 -17.01 -12.81 3.89
C TYR A 143 -16.69 -14.26 4.23
N VAL A 144 -15.68 -14.51 5.07
CA VAL A 144 -15.31 -15.86 5.49
C VAL A 144 -16.51 -16.64 6.02
N GLU A 145 -16.56 -17.95 5.77
CA GLU A 145 -17.65 -18.87 6.08
C GLU A 145 -18.94 -18.71 5.22
N ARG A 146 -19.01 -17.71 4.33
CA ARG A 146 -20.27 -17.34 3.61
C ARG A 146 -20.13 -17.24 2.10
N ILE A 147 -18.91 -17.36 1.56
CA ILE A 147 -18.62 -17.17 0.14
C ILE A 147 -17.91 -18.41 -0.46
N ARG A 148 -18.10 -18.64 -1.74
CA ARG A 148 -17.38 -19.69 -2.47
C ARG A 148 -15.94 -19.24 -2.77
N PHE A 149 -14.98 -20.16 -2.72
CA PHE A 149 -13.58 -19.89 -2.99
C PHE A 149 -13.34 -19.21 -4.36
N SER A 150 -13.99 -19.70 -5.40
CA SER A 150 -13.90 -19.08 -6.75
C SER A 150 -14.36 -17.62 -6.79
N ALA A 151 -15.42 -17.29 -6.02
CA ALA A 151 -15.89 -15.92 -5.93
C ALA A 151 -14.89 -15.01 -5.17
N VAL A 152 -14.18 -15.54 -4.17
CA VAL A 152 -13.10 -14.80 -3.49
C VAL A 152 -12.02 -14.41 -4.48
N LEU A 153 -11.55 -15.34 -5.31
CA LEU A 153 -10.52 -15.06 -6.31
C LEU A 153 -11.00 -14.05 -7.36
N MET A 154 -12.21 -14.23 -7.86
CA MET A 154 -12.80 -13.33 -8.85
C MET A 154 -12.95 -11.91 -8.30
N ILE A 155 -13.52 -11.77 -7.10
CA ILE A 155 -13.70 -10.46 -6.44
C ILE A 155 -12.33 -9.83 -6.19
N SER A 156 -11.37 -10.55 -5.61
CA SER A 156 -10.05 -10.03 -5.31
C SER A 156 -9.30 -9.57 -6.57
N GLY A 157 -9.35 -10.35 -7.65
CA GLY A 157 -8.70 -10.00 -8.92
C GLY A 157 -9.31 -8.77 -9.58
N LEU A 158 -10.64 -8.73 -9.71
CA LEU A 158 -11.33 -7.57 -10.28
C LEU A 158 -11.14 -6.32 -9.39
N TRP A 159 -11.21 -6.50 -8.08
CA TRP A 159 -11.02 -5.41 -7.13
C TRP A 159 -9.60 -4.81 -7.20
N LEU A 160 -8.57 -5.63 -7.37
CA LEU A 160 -7.20 -5.15 -7.56
C LEU A 160 -7.07 -4.25 -8.81
N ILE A 161 -7.72 -4.63 -9.90
CA ILE A 161 -7.64 -3.89 -11.17
C ILE A 161 -8.50 -2.62 -11.12
N PHE A 162 -9.75 -2.71 -10.65
CA PHE A 162 -10.74 -1.64 -10.78
C PHE A 162 -10.85 -0.72 -9.55
N VAL A 163 -10.32 -1.13 -8.40
CA VAL A 163 -10.36 -0.34 -7.16
C VAL A 163 -8.96 -0.02 -6.67
N TYR A 164 -8.15 -1.05 -6.40
CA TYR A 164 -6.84 -0.83 -5.80
C TYR A 164 -5.89 -0.05 -6.72
N ALA A 165 -5.73 -0.46 -7.97
CA ALA A 165 -4.82 0.21 -8.90
C ALA A 165 -5.18 1.69 -9.11
N PRO A 166 -6.44 2.09 -9.37
CA PRO A 166 -6.80 3.49 -9.46
C PRO A 166 -6.53 4.27 -8.17
N VAL A 167 -6.97 3.77 -7.01
CA VAL A 167 -6.76 4.49 -5.73
C VAL A 167 -5.27 4.60 -5.40
N CYS A 168 -4.49 3.55 -5.64
CA CYS A 168 -3.03 3.58 -5.48
C CYS A 168 -2.40 4.65 -6.39
N HIS A 169 -2.81 4.71 -7.65
CA HIS A 169 -2.36 5.76 -8.58
C HIS A 169 -2.74 7.16 -8.11
N TRP A 170 -3.98 7.35 -7.66
CA TRP A 170 -4.45 8.67 -7.20
C TRP A 170 -3.60 9.23 -6.07
N VAL A 171 -3.15 8.38 -5.16
CA VAL A 171 -2.49 8.79 -3.91
C VAL A 171 -0.97 8.66 -4.00
N TRP A 172 -0.47 7.54 -4.51
CA TRP A 172 0.97 7.22 -4.52
C TRP A 172 1.60 7.27 -5.91
N GLY A 173 0.79 7.13 -6.97
CA GLY A 173 1.25 7.10 -8.36
C GLY A 173 1.30 8.47 -9.05
N GLY A 174 1.16 9.59 -8.31
CA GLY A 174 1.17 10.93 -8.89
C GLY A 174 -0.17 11.40 -9.48
N GLY A 175 -1.27 10.69 -9.21
CA GLY A 175 -2.61 11.03 -9.65
C GLY A 175 -3.21 12.26 -8.93
N TRP A 176 -4.51 12.49 -9.13
CA TRP A 176 -5.17 13.73 -8.72
C TRP A 176 -5.15 14.01 -7.22
N LEU A 177 -5.23 12.99 -6.36
CA LEU A 177 -5.14 13.20 -4.90
C LEU A 177 -3.73 13.59 -4.47
N ALA A 178 -2.69 12.97 -5.05
CA ALA A 178 -1.31 13.37 -4.82
C ALA A 178 -1.07 14.83 -5.25
N GLN A 179 -1.60 15.23 -6.41
CA GLN A 179 -1.51 16.61 -6.91
C GLN A 179 -2.25 17.62 -6.02
N MET A 180 -3.30 17.20 -5.32
CA MET A 180 -4.00 17.99 -4.30
C MET A 180 -3.25 18.06 -2.95
N GLY A 181 -2.15 17.33 -2.79
CA GLY A 181 -1.36 17.29 -1.55
C GLY A 181 -1.92 16.34 -0.49
N VAL A 182 -2.75 15.38 -0.86
CA VAL A 182 -3.21 14.33 0.08
C VAL A 182 -2.02 13.48 0.50
N MET A 183 -1.83 13.38 1.81
CA MET A 183 -0.76 12.59 2.41
C MET A 183 -1.31 11.26 2.94
N ASP A 184 -0.80 10.17 2.41
CA ASP A 184 -1.00 8.81 2.92
C ASP A 184 0.36 8.14 3.04
N PHE A 185 0.91 8.12 4.26
CA PHE A 185 2.28 7.67 4.50
C PHE A 185 2.44 6.16 4.28
N ALA A 186 1.51 5.37 4.79
CA ALA A 186 1.61 3.91 4.79
C ALA A 186 0.30 3.18 4.45
N GLY A 187 -0.64 3.82 3.76
CA GLY A 187 -1.85 3.16 3.28
C GLY A 187 -3.08 3.32 4.18
N GLY A 188 -3.15 4.39 4.96
CA GLY A 188 -4.38 4.72 5.68
C GLY A 188 -5.58 4.83 4.74
N LEU A 189 -5.38 5.46 3.60
CA LEU A 189 -6.38 5.58 2.54
C LEU A 189 -6.30 4.43 1.55
N VAL A 190 -5.12 4.23 0.91
CA VAL A 190 -4.94 3.24 -0.18
C VAL A 190 -5.25 1.82 0.26
N VAL A 191 -4.91 1.45 1.49
CA VAL A 191 -5.11 0.10 2.02
C VAL A 191 -6.34 0.03 2.92
N HIS A 192 -6.33 0.77 4.04
CA HIS A 192 -7.29 0.55 5.12
C HIS A 192 -8.68 1.11 4.82
N ALA A 193 -8.78 2.34 4.33
CA ALA A 193 -10.08 2.93 3.99
C ALA A 193 -10.75 2.20 2.83
N THR A 194 -9.99 1.84 1.79
CA THR A 194 -10.51 1.09 0.63
C THR A 194 -10.94 -0.33 1.00
N ALA A 195 -10.11 -1.08 1.74
CA ALA A 195 -10.46 -2.42 2.19
C ALA A 195 -11.65 -2.39 3.16
N GLY A 196 -11.66 -1.46 4.11
CA GLY A 196 -12.73 -1.33 5.11
C GLY A 196 -14.08 -0.98 4.48
N THR A 197 -14.12 -0.02 3.55
CA THR A 197 -15.33 0.34 2.81
C THR A 197 -15.83 -0.84 1.97
N SER A 198 -14.93 -1.52 1.27
CA SER A 198 -15.27 -2.70 0.47
C SER A 198 -15.79 -3.84 1.33
N ALA A 199 -15.17 -4.10 2.49
CA ALA A 199 -15.63 -5.08 3.46
C ALA A 199 -17.05 -4.78 3.95
N LEU A 200 -17.35 -3.51 4.23
CA LEU A 200 -18.70 -3.06 4.64
C LEU A 200 -19.73 -3.34 3.55
N VAL A 201 -19.41 -3.03 2.28
CA VAL A 201 -20.30 -3.31 1.14
C VAL A 201 -20.53 -4.81 0.99
N ILE A 202 -19.48 -5.63 1.08
CA ILE A 202 -19.57 -7.08 0.97
C ILE A 202 -20.41 -7.67 2.09
N VAL A 203 -20.21 -7.25 3.34
CA VAL A 203 -21.01 -7.71 4.50
C VAL A 203 -22.49 -7.36 4.29
N LYS A 204 -22.77 -6.16 3.81
CA LYS A 204 -24.14 -5.72 3.54
C LYS A 204 -24.82 -6.55 2.45
N ALA A 205 -24.08 -6.92 1.40
CA ALA A 205 -24.56 -7.76 0.31
C ALA A 205 -24.78 -9.22 0.73
N LEU A 206 -23.92 -9.76 1.60
CA LEU A 206 -24.00 -11.15 2.07
C LEU A 206 -25.02 -11.35 3.21
N GLY A 207 -25.40 -10.29 3.90
CA GLY A 207 -26.27 -10.35 5.06
C GLY A 207 -25.61 -10.89 6.34
N SER A 208 -26.41 -11.25 7.33
CA SER A 208 -25.95 -11.72 8.64
C SER A 208 -25.35 -13.12 8.57
N ARG A 209 -24.41 -13.41 9.49
CA ARG A 209 -23.89 -14.79 9.67
C ARG A 209 -25.01 -15.71 10.17
N PRO A 210 -25.00 -17.00 9.77
CA PRO A 210 -25.92 -17.99 10.30
C PRO A 210 -25.85 -18.03 11.84
N GLY A 211 -27.01 -17.95 12.47
CA GLY A 211 -27.14 -17.94 13.93
C GLY A 211 -26.99 -16.59 14.62
N TYR A 212 -26.65 -15.52 13.92
CA TYR A 212 -26.58 -14.18 14.51
C TYR A 212 -28.00 -13.59 14.69
N PRO A 213 -28.30 -12.94 15.83
CA PRO A 213 -27.49 -12.76 17.03
C PRO A 213 -27.70 -13.85 18.10
N THR A 214 -28.61 -14.79 17.92
CA THR A 214 -29.13 -15.68 18.96
C THR A 214 -28.33 -16.97 19.18
N GLN A 215 -27.60 -17.43 18.18
CA GLN A 215 -26.79 -18.66 18.20
C GLN A 215 -25.35 -18.40 17.77
N MET A 216 -24.72 -17.41 18.38
CA MET A 216 -23.33 -17.07 18.10
C MET A 216 -22.40 -18.20 18.54
N ARG A 217 -21.47 -18.57 17.69
CA ARG A 217 -20.43 -19.55 18.01
C ARG A 217 -19.14 -18.82 18.36
N PRO A 218 -18.48 -19.18 19.47
CA PRO A 218 -17.22 -18.54 19.84
C PRO A 218 -16.10 -18.90 18.84
N PRO A 219 -15.05 -18.07 18.77
CA PRO A 219 -13.81 -18.38 18.06
C PRO A 219 -13.24 -19.72 18.52
N HIS A 220 -12.73 -20.54 17.56
CA HIS A 220 -12.23 -21.87 17.97
C HIS A 220 -10.85 -21.81 18.63
N SER A 221 -10.02 -20.80 18.33
CA SER A 221 -8.65 -20.71 18.83
C SER A 221 -8.20 -19.27 19.04
N PRO A 222 -8.58 -18.64 20.19
CA PRO A 222 -8.06 -17.31 20.54
C PRO A 222 -6.52 -17.25 20.60
N GLY A 223 -5.87 -18.35 21.00
CA GLY A 223 -4.40 -18.44 20.99
C GLY A 223 -3.80 -18.29 19.59
N MET A 224 -4.41 -18.90 18.56
CA MET A 224 -3.99 -18.71 17.17
C MET A 224 -4.19 -17.25 16.72
N THR A 225 -5.29 -16.63 17.11
CA THR A 225 -5.55 -15.19 16.86
C THR A 225 -4.47 -14.32 17.48
N MET A 226 -4.06 -14.60 18.73
CA MET A 226 -2.98 -13.86 19.39
C MET A 226 -1.62 -14.03 18.71
N ILE A 227 -1.30 -15.24 18.25
CA ILE A 227 -0.08 -15.49 17.46
C ILE A 227 -0.13 -14.67 16.17
N GLY A 228 -1.24 -14.72 15.45
CA GLY A 228 -1.43 -13.94 14.23
C GLY A 228 -1.32 -12.44 14.46
N ALA A 229 -1.95 -11.91 15.52
CA ALA A 229 -1.85 -10.51 15.92
C ALA A 229 -0.41 -10.10 16.23
N SER A 230 0.36 -10.96 16.91
CA SER A 230 1.78 -10.70 17.20
C SER A 230 2.63 -10.65 15.93
N MET A 231 2.35 -11.53 14.97
CA MET A 231 3.01 -11.53 13.66
C MET A 231 2.66 -10.26 12.86
N LEU A 232 1.40 -9.82 12.91
CA LEU A 232 0.97 -8.54 12.32
C LEU A 232 1.72 -7.36 12.96
N TRP A 233 1.88 -7.34 14.28
CA TRP A 233 2.59 -6.28 14.98
C TRP A 233 4.06 -6.16 14.53
N VAL A 234 4.78 -7.27 14.49
CA VAL A 234 6.18 -7.28 14.04
C VAL A 234 6.29 -6.84 12.57
N GLY A 235 5.42 -7.37 11.71
CA GLY A 235 5.40 -7.00 10.30
C GLY A 235 5.05 -5.52 10.05
N TRP A 236 4.31 -4.90 10.98
CA TRP A 236 3.93 -3.49 10.87
C TRP A 236 5.12 -2.53 10.91
N PHE A 237 6.26 -2.97 11.43
CA PHE A 237 7.50 -2.20 11.32
C PHE A 237 7.92 -2.05 9.86
N GLY A 238 7.86 -3.13 9.08
CA GLY A 238 8.07 -3.06 7.63
C GLY A 238 6.99 -2.25 6.93
N PHE A 239 5.73 -2.40 7.34
CA PHE A 239 4.60 -1.72 6.74
C PHE A 239 4.70 -0.19 6.90
N ASN A 240 4.85 0.31 8.13
CA ASN A 240 4.88 1.74 8.39
C ASN A 240 6.28 2.33 8.21
N ALA A 241 7.31 1.78 8.85
CA ALA A 241 8.64 2.37 8.74
C ALA A 241 9.29 2.10 7.37
N GLY A 242 8.93 0.99 6.70
CA GLY A 242 9.30 0.75 5.30
C GLY A 242 8.73 1.79 4.34
N SER A 243 7.55 2.34 4.63
CA SER A 243 6.91 3.37 3.80
C SER A 243 7.65 4.71 3.79
N ALA A 244 8.66 4.89 4.64
CA ALA A 244 9.60 5.99 4.49
C ALA A 244 10.47 5.88 3.23
N LEU A 245 10.52 4.70 2.60
CA LEU A 245 11.37 4.34 1.45
C LEU A 245 12.86 4.62 1.68
N ALA A 246 13.27 4.85 2.93
CA ALA A 246 14.63 5.20 3.32
C ALA A 246 14.93 4.73 4.74
N ALA A 247 16.19 4.37 5.01
CA ALA A 247 16.71 4.07 6.35
C ALA A 247 17.14 5.36 7.07
N ASN A 248 16.18 6.16 7.49
CA ASN A 248 16.40 7.49 8.03
C ASN A 248 15.58 7.76 9.32
N GLY A 249 15.65 9.00 9.82
CA GLY A 249 14.90 9.43 11.00
C GLY A 249 13.40 9.27 10.89
N ASN A 250 12.82 9.42 9.68
CA ASN A 250 11.38 9.21 9.47
C ASN A 250 11.00 7.73 9.64
N ALA A 251 11.81 6.81 9.11
CA ALA A 251 11.61 5.37 9.33
C ALA A 251 11.70 5.03 10.82
N GLY A 252 12.71 5.56 11.53
CA GLY A 252 12.86 5.37 12.97
C GLY A 252 11.69 5.91 13.77
N MET A 253 11.21 7.12 13.45
CA MET A 253 10.04 7.71 14.10
C MET A 253 8.76 6.91 13.81
N ALA A 254 8.53 6.50 12.57
CA ALA A 254 7.38 5.68 12.19
C ALA A 254 7.38 4.34 12.93
N MET A 255 8.54 3.71 13.12
CA MET A 255 8.69 2.48 13.90
C MET A 255 8.34 2.70 15.37
N ALA A 256 8.90 3.75 16.00
CA ALA A 256 8.65 4.07 17.38
C ALA A 256 7.17 4.37 17.66
N VAL A 257 6.55 5.23 16.84
CA VAL A 257 5.13 5.58 16.95
C VAL A 257 4.25 4.36 16.76
N THR A 258 4.52 3.53 15.75
CA THR A 258 3.78 2.28 15.51
C THR A 258 3.81 1.37 16.73
N HIS A 259 4.99 1.15 17.32
CA HIS A 259 5.15 0.28 18.48
C HIS A 259 4.43 0.83 19.72
N ILE A 260 4.68 2.07 20.07
CA ILE A 260 4.11 2.68 21.29
C ILE A 260 2.59 2.80 21.18
N SER A 261 2.05 3.19 20.02
CA SER A 261 0.60 3.28 19.82
C SER A 261 -0.08 1.93 19.96
N ALA A 262 0.48 0.88 19.37
CA ALA A 262 -0.07 -0.48 19.47
C ALA A 262 0.00 -1.00 20.91
N ALA A 263 1.12 -0.81 21.61
CA ALA A 263 1.29 -1.19 23.00
C ALA A 263 0.30 -0.47 23.92
N THR A 264 0.18 0.85 23.76
CA THR A 264 -0.77 1.67 24.54
C THR A 264 -2.21 1.25 24.31
N ALA A 265 -2.62 1.07 23.04
CA ALA A 265 -3.96 0.64 22.70
C ALA A 265 -4.29 -0.74 23.31
N SER A 266 -3.33 -1.68 23.26
CA SER A 266 -3.49 -3.01 23.84
C SER A 266 -3.64 -2.95 25.37
N LEU A 267 -2.84 -2.14 26.07
CA LEU A 267 -2.97 -1.97 27.51
C LEU A 267 -4.30 -1.34 27.91
N VAL A 268 -4.74 -0.30 27.19
CA VAL A 268 -6.05 0.33 27.44
C VAL A 268 -7.17 -0.67 27.22
N TRP A 269 -7.12 -1.46 26.14
CA TRP A 269 -8.13 -2.49 25.88
C TRP A 269 -8.21 -3.52 27.02
N ILE A 270 -7.07 -4.08 27.44
CA ILE A 270 -7.01 -5.06 28.54
C ILE A 270 -7.55 -4.50 29.86
N THR A 271 -7.43 -3.19 30.09
CA THR A 271 -7.93 -2.56 31.33
C THR A 271 -9.42 -2.24 31.30
N ILE A 272 -10.06 -2.25 30.13
CA ILE A 272 -11.50 -1.99 29.98
C ILE A 272 -12.30 -3.30 30.00
N ASP A 273 -11.74 -4.40 29.51
CA ASP A 273 -12.34 -5.74 29.56
C ASP A 273 -12.29 -6.35 30.96
#